data_c5e03707628bb0ebd81beac8bb3b3481
#
_entry.id   c5e03707628bb0ebd81beac8bb3b3481
#
_cell.length_a   1.000
_cell.length_b   1.000
_cell.length_c   1.000
_cell.angle_alpha   90.00
_cell.angle_beta   90.00
_cell.angle_gamma   90.00
#
_symmetry.space_group_name_H-M   'P 1'
#
loop_
_entity.id
_entity.type
_entity.pdbx_description
1 polymer ?
#
loop_
_entity_poly.entity_id
_entity_poly.type
_entity_poly.pdbx_seq_one_letter_code
_entity_poly.pdbx_strand_id
1 'polypeptide(L)'
;IIWLYPSKNTTNNDCDKYVIFSPEGNYWTIGSTLFTTFADQYVFGNTITTGTTVGGSNLYDNEPVGFNLQTGSGEALTSFIESADFDIEDGNQLMFLNKMIPDFDLTDGNIKFSITTKEYPESTESVTKGPFTISKSTKKIDFRARGRQASVKVSTNSTEAKWRWGAIRVALQPDGGR
;
A
#
# COMPACT_ATOMS: atom_id res chain seq x y z
N ILE A 1 -13.46 -4.22 -11.36
CA ILE A 1 -14.08 -3.06 -12.03
C ILE A 1 -13.31 -1.83 -11.60
N ILE A 2 -12.91 -1.00 -12.56
CA ILE A 2 -12.13 0.22 -12.30
C ILE A 2 -12.91 1.41 -12.82
N TRP A 3 -13.03 2.45 -11.99
CA TRP A 3 -13.56 3.76 -12.39
C TRP A 3 -12.45 4.79 -12.24
N LEU A 4 -12.24 5.54 -13.31
CA LEU A 4 -11.33 6.68 -13.34
C LEU A 4 -12.16 7.97 -13.28
N TYR A 5 -11.72 8.94 -12.49
CA TYR A 5 -12.44 10.22 -12.34
C TYR A 5 -11.50 11.38 -12.06
N PRO A 6 -11.84 12.61 -12.48
CA PRO A 6 -11.09 13.80 -12.16
C PRO A 6 -11.39 14.24 -10.71
N SER A 7 -10.37 14.61 -9.96
CA SER A 7 -10.55 15.25 -8.66
C SER A 7 -10.80 16.76 -8.83
N LYS A 8 -11.21 17.41 -7.74
CA LYS A 8 -11.38 18.88 -7.69
C LYS A 8 -10.10 19.65 -8.06
N ASN A 9 -8.94 19.02 -7.97
CA ASN A 9 -7.65 19.67 -8.12
C ASN A 9 -7.06 19.57 -9.54
N THR A 10 -7.74 18.89 -10.46
CA THR A 10 -7.28 18.80 -11.85
C THR A 10 -7.68 20.06 -12.64
N THR A 11 -6.76 20.57 -13.42
CA THR A 11 -6.99 21.78 -14.26
C THR A 11 -7.59 21.46 -15.61
N ASN A 12 -7.47 20.22 -16.11
CA ASN A 12 -7.82 19.83 -17.47
C ASN A 12 -8.95 18.77 -17.55
N ASN A 13 -9.64 18.48 -16.46
CA ASN A 13 -10.56 17.36 -16.35
C ASN A 13 -9.93 15.97 -16.62
N ASP A 14 -8.61 15.86 -16.59
CA ASP A 14 -7.92 14.59 -16.69
C ASP A 14 -8.21 13.73 -15.46
N CYS A 15 -8.37 12.44 -15.65
CA CYS A 15 -8.58 11.52 -14.53
C CYS A 15 -7.29 11.37 -13.73
N ASP A 16 -7.29 11.85 -12.48
CA ASP A 16 -6.16 11.78 -11.54
C ASP A 16 -6.42 10.83 -10.38
N LYS A 17 -7.63 10.27 -10.32
CA LYS A 17 -8.07 9.33 -9.28
C LYS A 17 -8.70 8.09 -9.88
N TYR A 18 -8.62 7.00 -9.14
CA TYR A 18 -9.33 5.78 -9.47
C TYR A 18 -9.98 5.14 -8.23
N VAL A 19 -11.03 4.38 -8.48
CA VAL A 19 -11.65 3.46 -7.54
C VAL A 19 -11.69 2.09 -8.20
N ILE A 20 -11.25 1.07 -7.49
CA ILE A 20 -11.32 -0.33 -7.92
C ILE A 20 -12.24 -1.08 -7.00
N PHE A 21 -13.17 -1.83 -7.57
CA PHE A 21 -13.96 -2.84 -6.87
C PHE A 21 -13.53 -4.23 -7.31
N SER A 22 -13.19 -5.09 -6.35
CA SER A 22 -12.93 -6.50 -6.57
C SER A 22 -14.17 -7.32 -6.21
N PRO A 23 -14.89 -7.89 -7.19
CA PRO A 23 -16.08 -8.70 -6.92
C PRO A 23 -15.76 -9.99 -6.14
N GLU A 24 -14.60 -10.59 -6.38
CA GLU A 24 -14.18 -11.84 -5.72
C GLU A 24 -13.90 -11.63 -4.23
N GLY A 25 -13.21 -10.54 -3.89
CA GLY A 25 -12.83 -10.21 -2.52
C GLY A 25 -13.83 -9.30 -1.80
N ASN A 26 -14.83 -8.77 -2.51
CA ASN A 26 -15.81 -7.80 -2.02
C ASN A 26 -15.18 -6.61 -1.27
N TYR A 27 -14.09 -6.06 -1.82
CA TYR A 27 -13.41 -4.92 -1.25
C TYR A 27 -13.21 -3.81 -2.28
N TRP A 28 -13.03 -2.60 -1.76
CA TRP A 28 -12.79 -1.39 -2.52
C TRP A 28 -11.36 -0.90 -2.29
N THR A 29 -10.74 -0.40 -3.35
CA THR A 29 -9.44 0.25 -3.29
C THR A 29 -9.53 1.59 -4.00
N ILE A 30 -8.86 2.59 -3.46
CA ILE A 30 -8.76 3.92 -4.05
C ILE A 30 -7.30 4.29 -4.27
N GLY A 31 -7.04 5.12 -5.27
CA GLY A 31 -5.69 5.61 -5.53
C GLY A 31 -5.67 6.81 -6.46
N SER A 32 -4.45 7.21 -6.78
CA SER A 32 -4.19 8.34 -7.68
C SER A 32 -3.42 7.86 -8.90
N THR A 33 -3.74 8.42 -10.04
CA THR A 33 -3.05 8.15 -11.29
C THR A 33 -3.14 9.37 -12.20
N LEU A 34 -2.23 9.49 -13.14
CA LEU A 34 -2.22 10.57 -14.13
C LEU A 34 -2.28 9.95 -15.54
N PHE A 35 -3.34 9.20 -15.81
CA PHE A 35 -3.54 8.61 -17.12
C PHE A 35 -4.46 9.49 -17.96
N THR A 36 -3.99 9.89 -19.14
CA THR A 36 -4.79 10.58 -20.14
C THR A 36 -5.34 9.62 -21.20
N THR A 37 -4.67 8.49 -21.38
CA THR A 37 -5.05 7.43 -22.31
C THR A 37 -4.79 6.06 -21.71
N PHE A 38 -5.52 5.07 -22.22
CA PHE A 38 -5.45 3.70 -21.72
C PHE A 38 -5.71 2.73 -22.89
N ALA A 39 -4.89 1.68 -22.96
CA ALA A 39 -5.08 0.58 -23.92
C ALA A 39 -4.82 -0.76 -23.19
N ASP A 40 -5.69 -1.72 -23.42
CA ASP A 40 -5.60 -3.06 -22.83
C ASP A 40 -4.60 -3.98 -23.55
N GLN A 41 -4.31 -3.67 -24.79
CA GLN A 41 -3.31 -4.36 -25.61
C GLN A 41 -2.41 -3.37 -26.33
N TYR A 42 -1.10 -3.60 -26.24
CA TYR A 42 -0.11 -2.83 -26.95
C TYR A 42 0.56 -3.69 -28.05
N VAL A 43 1.00 -3.03 -29.12
CA VAL A 43 1.58 -3.68 -30.30
C VAL A 43 2.80 -4.59 -29.99
N PHE A 44 3.47 -4.34 -28.89
CA PHE A 44 4.70 -5.06 -28.48
C PHE A 44 4.54 -5.94 -27.23
N GLY A 45 3.34 -6.11 -26.69
CA GLY A 45 3.13 -6.93 -25.49
C GLY A 45 1.68 -7.08 -25.08
N ASN A 46 1.45 -7.89 -24.08
CA ASN A 46 0.13 -8.16 -23.48
C ASN A 46 -0.10 -7.35 -22.20
N THR A 47 0.60 -6.24 -22.06
CA THR A 47 0.52 -5.39 -20.87
C THR A 47 -0.34 -4.17 -21.13
N ILE A 48 -0.94 -3.66 -20.05
CA ILE A 48 -1.73 -2.43 -20.11
C ILE A 48 -0.79 -1.25 -20.35
N THR A 49 -1.08 -0.48 -21.40
CA THR A 49 -0.34 0.73 -21.72
C THR A 49 -1.14 1.96 -21.33
N THR A 50 -0.50 2.89 -20.68
CA THR A 50 -1.08 4.16 -20.31
C THR A 50 -0.27 5.31 -20.89
N GLY A 51 -0.94 6.41 -21.20
CA GLY A 51 -0.30 7.64 -21.64
C GLY A 51 -0.55 8.78 -20.67
N THR A 52 0.38 9.71 -20.60
CA THR A 52 0.25 10.96 -19.84
C THR A 52 0.79 12.13 -20.63
N THR A 53 0.18 13.30 -20.44
CA THR A 53 0.68 14.58 -20.96
C THR A 53 1.47 15.35 -19.91
N VAL A 54 1.53 14.88 -18.67
CA VAL A 54 2.29 15.51 -17.59
C VAL A 54 3.78 15.24 -17.80
N GLY A 55 4.57 16.29 -17.99
CA GLY A 55 6.01 16.18 -18.24
C GLY A 55 6.41 15.77 -19.66
N GLY A 56 5.45 15.71 -20.58
CA GLY A 56 5.63 15.31 -21.98
C GLY A 56 4.61 14.27 -22.39
N SER A 57 4.47 14.01 -23.70
CA SER A 57 3.59 12.96 -24.21
C SER A 57 4.34 11.62 -24.19
N ASN A 58 4.19 10.87 -23.12
CA ASN A 58 4.84 9.58 -22.93
C ASN A 58 3.82 8.45 -22.91
N LEU A 59 4.20 7.30 -23.44
CA LEU A 59 3.50 6.04 -23.28
C LEU A 59 4.27 5.18 -22.26
N TYR A 60 3.57 4.65 -21.30
CA TYR A 60 4.12 3.77 -20.28
C TYR A 60 3.54 2.37 -20.42
N ASP A 61 4.40 1.39 -20.42
CA ASP A 61 4.03 0.00 -20.30
C ASP A 61 3.94 -0.33 -18.80
N ASN A 62 2.76 -0.75 -18.35
CA ASN A 62 2.53 -1.02 -16.94
C ASN A 62 2.79 -2.48 -16.64
N GLU A 63 3.65 -2.74 -15.66
CA GLU A 63 4.08 -4.06 -15.21
C GLU A 63 4.65 -4.96 -16.32
N PRO A 64 5.60 -4.50 -17.15
CA PRO A 64 6.18 -5.34 -18.18
C PRO A 64 6.91 -6.51 -17.52
N VAL A 65 6.66 -7.72 -18.03
CA VAL A 65 7.30 -8.92 -17.54
C VAL A 65 8.81 -8.85 -17.81
N GLY A 66 9.63 -8.89 -16.73
CA GLY A 66 11.09 -8.92 -16.82
C GLY A 66 11.78 -7.55 -16.83
N PHE A 67 11.04 -6.46 -16.67
CA PHE A 67 11.63 -5.13 -16.55
C PHE A 67 11.50 -4.56 -15.12
N ASN A 68 12.57 -3.97 -14.63
CA ASN A 68 12.50 -3.09 -13.47
C ASN A 68 11.94 -1.75 -13.98
N LEU A 69 10.72 -1.41 -13.55
CA LEU A 69 10.13 -0.11 -13.83
C LEU A 69 10.94 0.97 -13.11
N GLN A 70 11.90 1.53 -13.82
CA GLN A 70 12.46 2.81 -13.42
C GLN A 70 11.52 3.89 -13.98
N THR A 71 11.08 4.80 -13.13
CA THR A 71 10.54 6.07 -13.60
C THR A 71 11.58 6.72 -14.51
N GLY A 72 11.17 7.49 -15.52
CA GLY A 72 12.10 8.06 -16.49
C GLY A 72 13.22 8.94 -15.92
N SER A 73 13.17 9.26 -14.61
CA SER A 73 14.21 9.93 -13.83
C SER A 73 15.11 8.98 -13.04
N GLY A 74 14.88 7.68 -13.09
CA GLY A 74 15.56 6.70 -12.24
C GLY A 74 15.10 6.69 -10.79
N GLU A 75 14.04 7.42 -10.45
CA GLU A 75 13.45 7.42 -9.12
C GLU A 75 12.52 6.22 -8.91
N ALA A 76 12.47 5.74 -7.66
CA ALA A 76 11.60 4.64 -7.30
C ALA A 76 10.14 5.08 -7.27
N LEU A 77 9.24 4.26 -7.82
CA LEU A 77 7.81 4.40 -7.57
C LEU A 77 7.52 4.05 -6.12
N THR A 78 7.09 5.04 -5.34
CA THR A 78 6.64 4.77 -3.97
C THR A 78 5.32 4.02 -4.01
N SER A 79 5.30 2.82 -3.48
CA SER A 79 4.09 2.02 -3.33
C SER A 79 3.81 1.71 -1.86
N PHE A 80 2.53 1.67 -1.48
CA PHE A 80 2.15 1.34 -0.11
C PHE A 80 0.76 0.71 -0.03
N ILE A 81 0.55 -0.04 1.03
CA ILE A 81 -0.75 -0.52 1.49
C ILE A 81 -0.88 -0.13 2.96
N GLU A 82 -2.00 0.45 3.31
CA GLU A 82 -2.32 0.85 4.68
C GLU A 82 -3.71 0.34 5.03
N SER A 83 -3.84 -0.33 6.18
CA SER A 83 -5.13 -0.82 6.66
C SER A 83 -5.95 0.32 7.26
N ALA A 84 -7.26 0.15 7.33
CA ALA A 84 -8.06 0.90 8.28
C ALA A 84 -7.63 0.57 9.73
N ASP A 85 -8.06 1.40 10.67
CA ASP A 85 -7.88 1.10 12.08
C ASP A 85 -8.70 -0.15 12.44
N PHE A 86 -8.09 -1.06 13.19
CA PHE A 86 -8.72 -2.27 13.72
C PHE A 86 -8.58 -2.31 15.25
N ASP A 87 -9.49 -2.98 15.91
CA ASP A 87 -9.54 -3.16 17.35
C ASP A 87 -9.88 -4.61 17.72
N ILE A 88 -9.92 -4.91 19.00
CA ILE A 88 -10.41 -6.19 19.53
C ILE A 88 -11.84 -5.99 20.01
N GLU A 89 -12.73 -6.90 19.58
CA GLU A 89 -14.13 -6.91 19.95
C GLU A 89 -14.83 -5.59 19.60
N ASP A 90 -15.28 -4.87 20.63
CA ASP A 90 -15.98 -3.58 20.51
C ASP A 90 -15.08 -2.35 20.75
N GLY A 91 -13.75 -2.54 20.78
CA GLY A 91 -12.77 -1.48 20.99
C GLY A 91 -12.61 -1.02 22.43
N ASN A 92 -13.27 -1.66 23.39
CA ASN A 92 -13.16 -1.28 24.83
C ASN A 92 -11.85 -1.74 25.46
N GLN A 93 -11.18 -2.70 24.85
CA GLN A 93 -9.95 -3.27 25.40
C GLN A 93 -8.70 -2.63 24.78
N LEU A 94 -7.67 -2.48 25.61
CA LEU A 94 -6.34 -2.17 25.11
C LEU A 94 -5.72 -3.42 24.49
N MET A 95 -5.08 -3.25 23.35
CA MET A 95 -4.31 -4.28 22.66
C MET A 95 -2.84 -4.09 22.93
N PHE A 96 -2.15 -5.18 23.25
CA PHE A 96 -0.70 -5.26 23.21
C PHE A 96 -0.25 -6.04 21.97
N LEU A 97 0.50 -5.37 21.11
CA LEU A 97 1.02 -5.94 19.87
C LEU A 97 2.54 -6.07 20.00
N ASN A 98 3.07 -7.26 19.74
CA ASN A 98 4.47 -7.55 20.03
C ASN A 98 5.25 -8.20 18.91
N LYS A 99 4.57 -8.71 17.88
CA LYS A 99 5.23 -9.46 16.81
C LYS A 99 4.45 -9.36 15.50
N MET A 100 5.20 -9.29 14.41
CA MET A 100 4.69 -9.49 13.06
C MET A 100 5.46 -10.60 12.38
N ILE A 101 4.75 -11.52 11.74
CA ILE A 101 5.34 -12.56 10.89
C ILE A 101 5.06 -12.16 9.45
N PRO A 102 6.09 -11.83 8.66
CA PRO A 102 5.94 -11.45 7.26
C PRO A 102 5.38 -12.61 6.43
N ASP A 103 4.39 -12.30 5.60
CA ASP A 103 3.85 -13.20 4.58
C ASP A 103 3.89 -12.45 3.25
N PHE A 104 5.10 -12.32 2.74
CA PHE A 104 5.37 -11.58 1.51
C PHE A 104 6.09 -12.47 0.51
N ASP A 105 5.63 -12.45 -0.72
CA ASP A 105 6.42 -12.86 -1.86
C ASP A 105 7.23 -11.63 -2.31
N LEU A 106 8.49 -11.61 -1.95
CA LEU A 106 9.42 -10.52 -2.24
C LEU A 106 10.52 -11.06 -3.14
N THR A 107 10.55 -10.60 -4.39
CA THR A 107 11.54 -11.06 -5.35
C THR A 107 12.88 -10.37 -5.14
N ASP A 108 12.87 -9.05 -5.02
CA ASP A 108 14.07 -8.23 -4.82
C ASP A 108 13.74 -7.01 -3.96
N GLY A 109 14.79 -6.34 -3.49
CA GLY A 109 14.69 -5.13 -2.68
C GLY A 109 14.20 -5.37 -1.26
N ASN A 110 13.75 -4.31 -0.63
CA ASN A 110 13.25 -4.29 0.74
C ASN A 110 11.94 -3.53 0.81
N ILE A 111 11.07 -3.98 1.70
CA ILE A 111 9.86 -3.27 2.07
C ILE A 111 9.93 -2.81 3.52
N LYS A 112 9.13 -1.82 3.87
CA LYS A 112 9.08 -1.23 5.20
C LYS A 112 7.72 -1.49 5.83
N PHE A 113 7.71 -1.95 7.07
CA PHE A 113 6.51 -2.17 7.87
C PHE A 113 6.45 -1.16 9.00
N SER A 114 5.30 -0.57 9.20
CA SER A 114 5.01 0.30 10.34
C SER A 114 3.67 -0.07 10.94
N ILE A 115 3.56 0.12 12.24
CA ILE A 115 2.30 -0.03 12.97
C ILE A 115 2.04 1.23 13.78
N THR A 116 0.83 1.75 13.65
CA THR A 116 0.38 2.95 14.35
C THR A 116 -0.72 2.56 15.32
N THR A 117 -0.65 3.02 16.56
CA THR A 117 -1.66 2.78 17.58
C THR A 117 -2.26 4.09 18.09
N LYS A 118 -3.55 4.04 18.44
CA LYS A 118 -4.32 5.16 19.02
C LYS A 118 -5.03 4.68 20.28
N GLU A 119 -5.29 5.60 21.20
CA GLU A 119 -6.07 5.30 22.40
C GLU A 119 -7.59 5.42 22.17
N TYR A 120 -7.99 6.27 21.23
CA TYR A 120 -9.41 6.51 20.88
C TYR A 120 -9.55 6.69 19.38
N PRO A 121 -10.70 6.38 18.77
CA PRO A 121 -10.93 6.48 17.32
C PRO A 121 -10.63 7.87 16.75
N GLU A 122 -11.03 8.94 17.43
CA GLU A 122 -10.82 10.33 16.99
C GLU A 122 -9.56 10.97 17.61
N SER A 123 -8.69 10.18 18.23
CA SER A 123 -7.47 10.72 18.81
C SER A 123 -6.57 11.32 17.73
N THR A 124 -6.18 12.56 17.92
CA THR A 124 -5.14 13.21 17.12
C THR A 124 -3.75 12.71 17.48
N GLU A 125 -3.60 12.12 18.68
CA GLU A 125 -2.36 11.52 19.13
C GLU A 125 -2.30 10.06 18.72
N SER A 126 -1.18 9.69 18.10
CA SER A 126 -0.89 8.32 17.69
C SER A 126 0.57 7.99 17.95
N VAL A 127 0.85 6.72 18.18
CA VAL A 127 2.21 6.21 18.36
C VAL A 127 2.53 5.25 17.23
N THR A 128 3.50 5.61 16.41
CA THR A 128 3.98 4.76 15.32
C THR A 128 5.26 4.06 15.73
N LYS A 129 5.31 2.74 15.51
CA LYS A 129 6.50 1.91 15.63
C LYS A 129 6.99 1.50 14.23
N GLY A 130 8.28 1.57 14.01
CA GLY A 130 8.92 1.37 12.71
C GLY A 130 9.42 2.69 12.11
N PRO A 131 9.72 2.74 10.81
CA PRO A 131 9.59 1.62 9.87
C PRO A 131 10.61 0.50 10.10
N PHE A 132 10.12 -0.73 10.13
CA PHE A 132 10.98 -1.93 10.18
C PHE A 132 11.24 -2.43 8.77
N THR A 133 12.49 -2.76 8.47
CA THR A 133 12.86 -3.27 7.15
C THR A 133 12.58 -4.76 7.05
N ILE A 134 11.88 -5.17 6.01
CA ILE A 134 11.61 -6.55 5.65
C ILE A 134 12.37 -6.88 4.38
N SER A 135 13.19 -7.90 4.45
CA SER A 135 13.89 -8.53 3.33
C SER A 135 13.40 -9.95 3.12
N LYS A 136 13.83 -10.58 2.04
CA LYS A 136 13.51 -11.99 1.74
C LYS A 136 13.88 -12.97 2.85
N SER A 137 14.86 -12.62 3.69
CA SER A 137 15.33 -13.45 4.81
C SER A 137 14.64 -13.14 6.14
N THR A 138 13.81 -12.10 6.22
CA THR A 138 13.16 -11.68 7.46
C THR A 138 12.06 -12.68 7.83
N LYS A 139 12.23 -13.38 8.95
CA LYS A 139 11.25 -14.38 9.42
C LYS A 139 10.23 -13.80 10.40
N LYS A 140 10.63 -12.78 11.15
CA LYS A 140 9.77 -12.12 12.13
C LYS A 140 10.29 -10.71 12.43
N ILE A 141 9.40 -9.86 12.93
CA ILE A 141 9.73 -8.55 13.49
C ILE A 141 9.16 -8.51 14.90
N ASP A 142 10.00 -8.25 15.87
CA ASP A 142 9.58 -8.07 17.25
C ASP A 142 9.51 -6.55 17.55
N PHE A 143 8.40 -6.11 18.12
CA PHE A 143 8.18 -4.72 18.52
C PHE A 143 7.26 -4.66 19.74
N ARG A 144 7.00 -3.48 20.25
CA ARG A 144 6.03 -3.27 21.33
C ARG A 144 5.18 -2.06 21.00
N ALA A 145 3.89 -2.29 20.81
CA ALA A 145 2.90 -1.25 20.60
C ALA A 145 1.67 -1.53 21.47
N ARG A 146 1.03 -0.48 21.95
CA ARG A 146 -0.14 -0.57 22.83
C ARG A 146 -1.12 0.51 22.43
N GLY A 147 -2.38 0.19 22.35
CA GLY A 147 -3.47 1.09 22.03
C GLY A 147 -4.80 0.37 21.98
N ARG A 148 -5.89 1.09 21.82
CA ARG A 148 -7.21 0.50 21.60
C ARG A 148 -7.44 0.17 20.13
N GLN A 149 -6.90 1.02 19.25
CA GLN A 149 -6.94 0.83 17.81
C GLN A 149 -5.53 0.77 17.25
N ALA A 150 -5.39 0.04 16.17
CA ALA A 150 -4.13 -0.05 15.44
C ALA A 150 -4.38 -0.06 13.94
N SER A 151 -3.45 0.51 13.19
CA SER A 151 -3.36 0.37 11.74
C SER A 151 -1.96 -0.10 11.36
N VAL A 152 -1.86 -0.77 10.24
CA VAL A 152 -0.59 -1.25 9.70
C VAL A 152 -0.35 -0.66 8.33
N LYS A 153 0.90 -0.32 8.07
CA LYS A 153 1.35 0.20 6.79
C LYS A 153 2.56 -0.57 6.31
N VAL A 154 2.48 -0.99 5.07
CA VAL A 154 3.61 -1.54 4.32
C VAL A 154 3.89 -0.63 3.15
N SER A 155 5.16 -0.31 2.93
CA SER A 155 5.56 0.60 1.86
C SER A 155 6.93 0.23 1.32
N THR A 156 7.21 0.66 0.10
CA THR A 156 8.55 0.65 -0.46
C THR A 156 8.77 1.89 -1.32
N ASN A 157 10.01 2.32 -1.36
CA ASN A 157 10.54 3.30 -2.29
C ASN A 157 11.80 2.77 -3.00
N SER A 158 11.95 1.45 -3.05
CA SER A 158 13.06 0.81 -3.75
C SER A 158 12.71 0.60 -5.22
N THR A 159 13.62 0.94 -6.12
CA THR A 159 13.48 0.72 -7.57
C THR A 159 13.40 -0.76 -7.94
N GLU A 160 13.89 -1.64 -7.08
CA GLU A 160 14.00 -3.08 -7.33
C GLU A 160 12.92 -3.90 -6.61
N ALA A 161 12.15 -3.30 -5.70
CA ALA A 161 11.21 -4.05 -4.89
C ALA A 161 9.98 -4.50 -5.69
N LYS A 162 9.92 -5.79 -5.95
CA LYS A 162 8.74 -6.49 -6.46
C LYS A 162 8.14 -7.29 -5.31
N TRP A 163 6.96 -6.93 -4.87
CA TRP A 163 6.36 -7.54 -3.71
C TRP A 163 4.86 -7.82 -3.87
N ARG A 164 4.44 -8.91 -3.27
CA ARG A 164 3.05 -9.28 -3.09
C ARG A 164 2.81 -9.59 -1.63
N TRP A 165 1.77 -9.03 -1.07
CA TRP A 165 1.40 -9.27 0.32
C TRP A 165 0.36 -10.37 0.40
N GLY A 166 0.64 -11.38 1.24
CA GLY A 166 -0.30 -12.41 1.63
C GLY A 166 -1.14 -12.01 2.83
N ALA A 167 -1.30 -12.90 3.80
CA ALA A 167 -2.05 -12.61 5.01
C ALA A 167 -1.21 -11.85 6.03
N ILE A 168 -1.80 -10.86 6.67
CA ILE A 168 -1.16 -10.22 7.81
C ILE A 168 -1.23 -11.11 9.04
N ARG A 169 -0.08 -11.30 9.71
CA ARG A 169 0.04 -12.10 10.93
C ARG A 169 0.70 -11.25 12.00
N VAL A 170 -0.13 -10.59 12.79
CA VAL A 170 0.31 -9.78 13.94
C VAL A 170 -0.14 -10.49 15.21
N ALA A 171 0.81 -10.72 16.11
CA ALA A 171 0.48 -11.26 17.44
C ALA A 171 -0.03 -10.13 18.31
N LEU A 172 -1.25 -10.28 18.77
CA LEU A 172 -1.92 -9.32 19.63
C LEU A 172 -2.50 -10.04 20.87
N GLN A 173 -2.55 -9.34 21.98
CA GLN A 173 -3.08 -9.81 23.24
C GLN A 173 -3.92 -8.71 23.89
N PRO A 174 -5.05 -9.05 24.52
CA PRO A 174 -5.77 -8.12 25.38
C PRO A 174 -4.86 -7.66 26.53
N ASP A 175 -4.83 -6.37 26.80
CA ASP A 175 -3.97 -5.73 27.81
C ASP A 175 -4.77 -4.87 28.80
N GLY A 176 -5.92 -5.39 29.17
CA GLY A 176 -6.83 -4.78 30.13
C GLY A 176 -7.73 -3.70 29.52
N GLY A 177 -8.80 -3.39 30.23
CA GLY A 177 -9.72 -2.28 29.98
C GLY A 177 -9.56 -1.21 31.06
N ARG A 178 -9.55 0.04 30.67
CA ARG A 178 -9.75 1.17 31.60
C ARG A 178 -10.86 2.04 31.09
#